data_e58bb0d52634ba8779552cf42ae73b7d
#
_entry.id   e58bb0d52634ba8779552cf42ae73b7d
#
_cell.length_a   1.000
_cell.length_b   1.000
_cell.length_c   1.000
_cell.angle_alpha   90.00
_cell.angle_beta   90.00
_cell.angle_gamma   90.00
#
_symmetry.space_group_name_H-M   'P 1'
#
loop_
_entity.id
_entity.type
_entity.pdbx_description
1 polymer ?
#
loop_
_entity_poly.entity_id
_entity_poly.type
_entity_poly.pdbx_seq_one_letter_code
_entity_poly.pdbx_strand_id
1 'polypeptide(L)'
;MTNFPIVSIITPSMNHAAFIEEAIQSIITQNYPKIEYIVMDGGSTDGTIDILKKYSDKLIWHSEVDQSLYDAVNKGWELSKGEYLGYLNCDDLLCPGAVTTLVQYLSDNRNIPFVYGDFYRIDQRGNIIETYKAREPDLNALLRNGNFIFTGSMLFRRSLLGEIGWMDLSYKYSADYDFCVRIAKKFPMAHISQPIAMFRMHSDSKSQNSKWKMWQETVDISYRHSGKHYFSLHSRYWLDRLLHFIPKSILWKRSLVSLRKILRTLWN
;
A
#
# COMPACT_ATOMS: atom_id res chain seq x y z
N MET A 1 -32.61 -4.75 -10.80
CA MET A 1 -31.72 -5.10 -9.67
C MET A 1 -30.35 -4.59 -10.00
N THR A 2 -29.82 -3.66 -9.23
CA THR A 2 -28.46 -3.15 -9.41
C THR A 2 -27.48 -4.29 -9.10
N ASN A 3 -26.83 -4.81 -10.13
CA ASN A 3 -25.82 -5.87 -9.95
C ASN A 3 -24.52 -5.23 -9.48
N PHE A 4 -24.30 -5.20 -8.17
CA PHE A 4 -23.04 -4.70 -7.60
C PHE A 4 -21.90 -5.67 -7.95
N PRO A 5 -20.78 -5.22 -8.54
CA PRO A 5 -19.61 -6.06 -8.77
C PRO A 5 -18.99 -6.52 -7.44
N ILE A 6 -18.37 -7.70 -7.43
CA ILE A 6 -17.66 -8.18 -6.24
C ILE A 6 -16.32 -7.41 -6.13
N VAL A 7 -16.03 -6.94 -4.94
CA VAL A 7 -14.74 -6.33 -4.58
C VAL A 7 -14.00 -7.29 -3.66
N SER A 8 -12.81 -7.74 -4.06
CA SER A 8 -11.96 -8.54 -3.18
C SER A 8 -10.87 -7.67 -2.58
N ILE A 9 -10.82 -7.65 -1.25
CA ILE A 9 -9.76 -6.97 -0.49
C ILE A 9 -8.92 -8.03 0.19
N ILE A 10 -7.60 -7.97 -0.03
CA ILE A 10 -6.65 -8.89 0.57
C ILE A 10 -5.92 -8.19 1.71
N THR A 11 -5.78 -8.87 2.85
CA THR A 11 -4.92 -8.40 3.93
C THR A 11 -3.81 -9.42 4.18
N PRO A 12 -2.56 -9.11 3.81
CA PRO A 12 -1.40 -9.89 4.22
C PRO A 12 -1.13 -9.62 5.71
N SER A 13 -0.86 -10.65 6.49
CA SER A 13 -0.61 -10.55 7.93
C SER A 13 0.51 -11.49 8.37
N MET A 14 1.33 -11.03 9.31
CA MET A 14 2.30 -11.88 10.04
C MET A 14 2.67 -11.23 11.37
N ASN A 15 2.22 -11.80 12.48
CA ASN A 15 2.47 -11.31 13.83
C ASN A 15 2.00 -9.85 14.05
N HIS A 16 0.72 -9.61 13.80
CA HIS A 16 0.09 -8.28 13.93
C HIS A 16 -1.16 -8.28 14.80
N ALA A 17 -1.19 -9.10 15.86
CA ALA A 17 -2.33 -9.17 16.80
C ALA A 17 -2.73 -7.79 17.37
N ALA A 18 -1.78 -6.87 17.49
CA ALA A 18 -2.01 -5.52 18.00
C ALA A 18 -2.88 -4.63 17.10
N PHE A 19 -2.97 -4.91 15.80
CA PHE A 19 -3.59 -4.01 14.82
C PHE A 19 -4.65 -4.68 13.94
N ILE A 20 -4.52 -5.99 13.69
CA ILE A 20 -5.35 -6.69 12.71
C ILE A 20 -6.85 -6.60 12.97
N GLU A 21 -7.27 -6.54 14.23
CA GLU A 21 -8.69 -6.44 14.57
C GLU A 21 -9.31 -5.10 14.10
N GLU A 22 -8.57 -4.00 14.23
CA GLU A 22 -9.00 -2.69 13.70
C GLU A 22 -9.05 -2.70 12.17
N ALA A 23 -8.06 -3.32 11.50
CA ALA A 23 -8.05 -3.47 10.04
C ALA A 23 -9.27 -4.27 9.57
N ILE A 24 -9.58 -5.40 10.22
CA ILE A 24 -10.76 -6.22 9.93
C ILE A 24 -12.03 -5.37 10.07
N GLN A 25 -12.20 -4.68 11.19
CA GLN A 25 -13.38 -3.85 11.43
C GLN A 25 -13.54 -2.77 10.36
N SER A 26 -12.45 -2.13 9.94
CA SER A 26 -12.48 -1.08 8.90
C SER A 26 -12.99 -1.58 7.55
N ILE A 27 -12.83 -2.87 7.25
CA ILE A 27 -13.29 -3.49 6.00
C ILE A 27 -14.72 -4.04 6.14
N ILE A 28 -15.02 -4.79 7.19
CA ILE A 28 -16.35 -5.44 7.32
C ILE A 28 -17.47 -4.44 7.64
N THR A 29 -17.15 -3.24 8.09
CA THR A 29 -18.10 -2.15 8.34
C THR A 29 -18.30 -1.23 7.13
N GLN A 30 -17.66 -1.49 6.00
CA GLN A 30 -17.89 -0.72 4.77
C GLN A 30 -19.35 -0.85 4.32
N ASN A 31 -19.89 0.22 3.77
CA ASN A 31 -21.29 0.29 3.28
C ASN A 31 -21.48 -0.31 1.87
N TYR A 32 -20.53 -1.09 1.36
CA TYR A 32 -20.61 -1.75 0.07
C TYR A 32 -21.11 -3.20 0.23
N PRO A 33 -22.14 -3.65 -0.53
CA PRO A 33 -22.85 -4.90 -0.23
C PRO A 33 -22.14 -6.17 -0.64
N LYS A 34 -21.11 -6.11 -1.49
CA LYS A 34 -20.42 -7.30 -2.04
C LYS A 34 -18.91 -7.21 -1.86
N ILE A 35 -18.45 -7.25 -0.63
CA ILE A 35 -17.02 -7.36 -0.31
C ILE A 35 -16.69 -8.84 -0.05
N GLU A 36 -15.70 -9.34 -0.77
CA GLU A 36 -15.01 -10.59 -0.46
C GLU A 36 -13.72 -10.21 0.27
N TYR A 37 -13.65 -10.52 1.55
CA TYR A 37 -12.51 -10.20 2.38
C TYR A 37 -11.66 -11.44 2.66
N ILE A 38 -10.37 -11.40 2.27
CA ILE A 38 -9.44 -12.52 2.41
C ILE A 38 -8.21 -12.07 3.20
N VAL A 39 -7.90 -12.77 4.29
CA VAL A 39 -6.67 -12.57 5.07
C VAL A 39 -5.69 -13.70 4.77
N MET A 40 -4.50 -13.35 4.33
CA MET A 40 -3.39 -14.27 4.09
C MET A 40 -2.38 -14.11 5.22
N ASP A 41 -2.37 -15.04 6.15
CA ASP A 41 -1.49 -15.02 7.30
C ASP A 41 -0.24 -15.86 7.05
N GLY A 42 0.93 -15.28 7.30
CA GLY A 42 2.25 -15.88 7.07
C GLY A 42 2.73 -16.85 8.17
N GLY A 43 1.82 -17.44 8.94
CA GLY A 43 2.14 -18.35 10.06
C GLY A 43 2.38 -17.61 11.37
N SER A 44 1.47 -16.72 11.74
CA SER A 44 1.56 -15.94 12.99
C SER A 44 1.54 -16.79 14.25
N THR A 45 2.27 -16.31 15.29
CA THR A 45 2.41 -16.97 16.59
C THR A 45 2.09 -16.06 17.78
N ASP A 46 1.62 -14.82 17.54
CA ASP A 46 1.42 -13.77 18.55
C ASP A 46 -0.04 -13.59 19.00
N GLY A 47 -0.96 -14.49 18.61
CA GLY A 47 -2.39 -14.36 18.86
C GLY A 47 -3.21 -13.83 17.67
N THR A 48 -2.57 -13.47 16.54
CA THR A 48 -3.26 -13.08 15.30
C THR A 48 -4.29 -14.12 14.87
N ILE A 49 -3.92 -15.41 14.89
CA ILE A 49 -4.80 -16.52 14.49
C ILE A 49 -6.08 -16.58 15.35
N ASP A 50 -5.98 -16.32 16.65
CA ASP A 50 -7.14 -16.36 17.53
C ASP A 50 -8.11 -15.21 17.24
N ILE A 51 -7.59 -14.06 16.80
CA ILE A 51 -8.41 -12.96 16.30
C ILE A 51 -9.09 -13.37 15.00
N LEU A 52 -8.38 -13.95 14.02
CA LEU A 52 -8.95 -14.38 12.74
C LEU A 52 -10.10 -15.39 12.93
N LYS A 53 -9.95 -16.34 13.87
CA LYS A 53 -11.01 -17.32 14.20
C LYS A 53 -12.30 -16.64 14.66
N LYS A 54 -12.25 -15.52 15.39
CA LYS A 54 -13.45 -14.77 15.84
C LYS A 54 -14.26 -14.19 14.67
N TYR A 55 -13.63 -13.96 13.53
CA TYR A 55 -14.25 -13.34 12.35
C TYR A 55 -14.44 -14.30 11.19
N SER A 56 -14.34 -15.62 11.40
CA SER A 56 -14.44 -16.65 10.34
C SER A 56 -15.81 -16.71 9.66
N ASP A 57 -16.84 -16.07 10.23
CA ASP A 57 -18.16 -15.90 9.61
C ASP A 57 -18.22 -14.68 8.65
N LYS A 58 -17.25 -13.79 8.67
CA LYS A 58 -17.22 -12.51 7.93
C LYS A 58 -16.10 -12.39 6.93
N LEU A 59 -15.06 -13.21 7.04
CA LEU A 59 -13.91 -13.21 6.17
C LEU A 59 -13.40 -14.63 5.91
N ILE A 60 -12.66 -14.78 4.83
CA ILE A 60 -11.90 -15.99 4.52
C ILE A 60 -10.48 -15.76 5.00
N TRP A 61 -9.88 -16.75 5.66
CA TRP A 61 -8.47 -16.65 6.03
C TRP A 61 -7.72 -17.95 5.78
N HIS A 62 -6.46 -17.81 5.41
CA HIS A 62 -5.49 -18.89 5.25
C HIS A 62 -4.25 -18.55 6.05
N SER A 63 -3.66 -19.54 6.73
CA SER A 63 -2.41 -19.40 7.47
C SER A 63 -1.41 -20.42 6.97
N GLU A 64 -0.38 -19.91 6.28
CA GLU A 64 0.74 -20.69 5.78
C GLU A 64 1.96 -19.81 5.65
N VAL A 65 3.16 -20.37 5.76
CA VAL A 65 4.39 -19.60 5.57
C VAL A 65 4.45 -19.08 4.13
N ASP A 66 4.56 -17.76 4.00
CA ASP A 66 4.75 -17.08 2.73
C ASP A 66 6.21 -16.65 2.50
N GLN A 67 6.57 -16.34 1.26
CA GLN A 67 7.90 -15.85 0.92
C GLN A 67 8.05 -14.34 1.23
N SER A 68 6.96 -13.62 1.19
CA SER A 68 6.89 -12.18 1.45
C SER A 68 5.45 -11.69 1.55
N LEU A 69 5.26 -10.45 2.03
CA LEU A 69 3.98 -9.74 1.97
C LEU A 69 3.35 -9.79 0.56
N TYR A 70 4.16 -9.60 -0.49
CA TYR A 70 3.66 -9.58 -1.87
C TYR A 70 3.29 -10.98 -2.39
N ASP A 71 3.93 -12.05 -1.88
CA ASP A 71 3.51 -13.42 -2.13
C ASP A 71 2.12 -13.69 -1.53
N ALA A 72 1.91 -13.28 -0.28
CA ALA A 72 0.60 -13.35 0.37
C ALA A 72 -0.48 -12.59 -0.43
N VAL A 73 -0.18 -11.37 -0.91
CA VAL A 73 -1.11 -10.59 -1.73
C VAL A 73 -1.41 -11.29 -3.06
N ASN A 74 -0.40 -11.79 -3.76
CA ASN A 74 -0.58 -12.52 -5.02
C ASN A 74 -1.46 -13.77 -4.82
N LYS A 75 -1.18 -14.60 -3.82
CA LYS A 75 -2.01 -15.76 -3.47
C LYS A 75 -3.45 -15.37 -3.15
N GLY A 76 -3.63 -14.30 -2.37
CA GLY A 76 -4.96 -13.79 -2.05
C GLY A 76 -5.74 -13.32 -3.28
N TRP A 77 -5.10 -12.61 -4.22
CA TRP A 77 -5.72 -12.22 -5.48
C TRP A 77 -6.05 -13.43 -6.37
N GLU A 78 -5.21 -14.46 -6.36
CA GLU A 78 -5.46 -15.71 -7.12
C GLU A 78 -6.69 -16.44 -6.60
N LEU A 79 -6.85 -16.57 -5.28
CA LEU A 79 -7.99 -17.20 -4.64
C LEU A 79 -9.28 -16.40 -4.77
N SER A 80 -9.20 -15.10 -4.97
CA SER A 80 -10.33 -14.18 -4.95
C SER A 80 -11.19 -14.24 -6.21
N LYS A 81 -12.47 -13.81 -6.11
CA LYS A 81 -13.47 -13.85 -7.19
C LYS A 81 -13.92 -12.46 -7.64
N GLY A 82 -13.42 -11.40 -7.01
CA GLY A 82 -13.85 -10.03 -7.27
C GLY A 82 -13.53 -9.55 -8.68
N GLU A 83 -14.41 -8.76 -9.24
CA GLU A 83 -14.17 -7.99 -10.46
C GLU A 83 -13.16 -6.86 -10.21
N TYR A 84 -13.20 -6.31 -9.01
CA TYR A 84 -12.25 -5.31 -8.52
C TYR A 84 -11.38 -5.89 -7.42
N LEU A 85 -10.11 -5.51 -7.43
CA LEU A 85 -9.10 -5.99 -6.50
C LEU A 85 -8.43 -4.81 -5.79
N GLY A 86 -8.20 -4.99 -4.50
CA GLY A 86 -7.38 -4.13 -3.67
C GLY A 86 -6.62 -4.94 -2.64
N TYR A 87 -5.72 -4.30 -1.90
CA TYR A 87 -5.19 -4.87 -0.68
C TYR A 87 -4.93 -3.78 0.37
N LEU A 88 -5.05 -4.16 1.63
CA LEU A 88 -4.83 -3.33 2.79
C LEU A 88 -3.90 -4.09 3.74
N ASN A 89 -2.80 -3.47 4.18
CA ASN A 89 -1.97 -4.10 5.19
C ASN A 89 -2.73 -4.22 6.53
N CYS A 90 -2.35 -5.20 7.34
CA CYS A 90 -3.03 -5.52 8.59
C CYS A 90 -2.84 -4.48 9.73
N ASP A 91 -2.00 -3.48 9.53
CA ASP A 91 -1.77 -2.33 10.43
C ASP A 91 -2.45 -1.04 9.95
N ASP A 92 -3.03 -1.04 8.73
CA ASP A 92 -3.69 0.09 8.10
C ASP A 92 -5.23 -0.03 8.17
N LEU A 93 -5.95 1.06 7.85
CA LEU A 93 -7.42 1.09 7.90
C LEU A 93 -7.99 1.67 6.60
N LEU A 94 -9.20 1.21 6.21
CA LEU A 94 -10.02 1.92 5.23
C LEU A 94 -10.82 3.03 5.89
N CYS A 95 -10.98 4.15 5.20
CA CYS A 95 -11.92 5.18 5.60
C CYS A 95 -13.38 4.71 5.39
N PRO A 96 -14.34 5.19 6.17
CA PRO A 96 -15.76 4.90 5.93
C PRO A 96 -16.18 5.29 4.51
N GLY A 97 -16.87 4.37 3.79
CA GLY A 97 -17.33 4.60 2.42
C GLY A 97 -16.26 4.48 1.32
N ALA A 98 -15.03 4.12 1.67
CA ALA A 98 -13.90 4.01 0.74
C ALA A 98 -14.21 3.08 -0.45
N VAL A 99 -14.72 1.88 -0.17
CA VAL A 99 -15.03 0.89 -1.22
C VAL A 99 -16.10 1.41 -2.18
N THR A 100 -17.17 1.99 -1.64
CA THR A 100 -18.25 2.57 -2.46
C THR A 100 -17.72 3.67 -3.37
N THR A 101 -16.89 4.58 -2.84
CA THR A 101 -16.30 5.68 -3.62
C THR A 101 -15.44 5.17 -4.76
N LEU A 102 -14.54 4.22 -4.49
CA LEU A 102 -13.63 3.67 -5.51
C LEU A 102 -14.38 2.88 -6.58
N VAL A 103 -15.36 2.06 -6.19
CA VAL A 103 -16.19 1.30 -7.13
C VAL A 103 -17.03 2.21 -8.00
N GLN A 104 -17.67 3.23 -7.41
CA GLN A 104 -18.46 4.18 -8.17
C GLN A 104 -17.62 4.87 -9.25
N TYR A 105 -16.42 5.32 -8.88
CA TYR A 105 -15.51 5.96 -9.83
C TYR A 105 -15.15 5.03 -11.00
N LEU A 106 -14.73 3.78 -10.71
CA LEU A 106 -14.40 2.80 -11.75
C LEU A 106 -15.62 2.43 -12.62
N SER A 107 -16.81 2.37 -12.04
CA SER A 107 -18.04 2.04 -12.77
C SER A 107 -18.43 3.13 -13.74
N ASP A 108 -18.29 4.39 -13.33
CA ASP A 108 -18.61 5.58 -14.16
C ASP A 108 -17.55 5.84 -15.24
N ASN A 109 -16.29 5.38 -15.01
CA ASN A 109 -15.15 5.59 -15.90
C ASN A 109 -14.60 4.26 -16.42
N ARG A 110 -15.33 3.62 -17.34
CA ARG A 110 -15.00 2.27 -17.84
C ARG A 110 -13.64 2.14 -18.52
N ASN A 111 -13.12 3.22 -19.08
CA ASN A 111 -11.80 3.31 -19.72
C ASN A 111 -10.65 3.43 -18.70
N ILE A 112 -10.94 3.67 -17.42
CA ILE A 112 -9.95 3.77 -16.35
C ILE A 112 -9.99 2.49 -15.52
N PRO A 113 -8.96 1.64 -15.59
CA PRO A 113 -8.94 0.38 -14.88
C PRO A 113 -8.31 0.43 -13.49
N PHE A 114 -7.72 1.56 -13.09
CA PHE A 114 -7.03 1.74 -11.81
C PHE A 114 -7.32 3.12 -11.22
N VAL A 115 -7.71 3.14 -9.94
CA VAL A 115 -8.00 4.36 -9.19
C VAL A 115 -7.35 4.30 -7.81
N TYR A 116 -6.93 5.43 -7.29
CA TYR A 116 -6.42 5.59 -5.92
C TYR A 116 -6.84 6.95 -5.36
N GLY A 117 -6.74 7.09 -4.04
CA GLY A 117 -7.08 8.35 -3.38
C GLY A 117 -5.99 8.86 -2.45
N ASP A 118 -6.28 9.98 -1.81
CA ASP A 118 -5.52 10.50 -0.69
C ASP A 118 -5.58 9.55 0.50
N PHE A 119 -4.77 9.80 1.52
CA PHE A 119 -4.82 9.01 2.75
C PHE A 119 -4.45 9.84 3.97
N TYR A 120 -4.93 9.40 5.13
CA TYR A 120 -4.45 9.93 6.39
C TYR A 120 -3.21 9.17 6.86
N ARG A 121 -2.27 9.87 7.48
CA ARG A 121 -1.29 9.23 8.34
C ARG A 121 -1.81 9.26 9.77
N ILE A 122 -1.79 8.12 10.42
CA ILE A 122 -2.24 7.96 11.80
C ILE A 122 -1.09 7.47 12.69
N ASP A 123 -1.15 7.81 13.97
CA ASP A 123 -0.23 7.27 14.97
C ASP A 123 -0.59 5.81 15.33
N GLN A 124 0.19 5.20 16.23
CA GLN A 124 -0.05 3.84 16.71
C GLN A 124 -1.44 3.67 17.35
N ARG A 125 -2.03 4.75 17.87
CA ARG A 125 -3.35 4.76 18.55
C ARG A 125 -4.50 5.07 17.60
N GLY A 126 -4.24 5.29 16.31
CA GLY A 126 -5.25 5.64 15.32
C GLY A 126 -5.56 7.14 15.22
N ASN A 127 -4.85 8.03 15.93
CA ASN A 127 -5.07 9.48 15.81
C ASN A 127 -4.48 10.00 14.51
N ILE A 128 -5.21 10.87 13.80
CA ILE A 128 -4.74 11.48 12.56
C ILE A 128 -3.57 12.44 12.86
N ILE A 129 -2.43 12.21 12.23
CA ILE A 129 -1.23 13.07 12.30
C ILE A 129 -1.26 14.10 11.18
N GLU A 130 -1.57 13.66 9.96
CA GLU A 130 -1.63 14.52 8.77
C GLU A 130 -2.49 13.92 7.67
N THR A 131 -2.96 14.77 6.76
CA THR A 131 -3.58 14.34 5.49
C THR A 131 -2.51 14.34 4.42
N TYR A 132 -2.25 13.19 3.82
CA TYR A 132 -1.36 13.07 2.67
C TYR A 132 -2.19 13.20 1.39
N LYS A 133 -1.92 14.24 0.62
CA LYS A 133 -2.49 14.43 -0.72
C LYS A 133 -1.64 13.70 -1.72
N ALA A 134 -2.18 12.67 -2.36
CA ALA A 134 -1.51 11.97 -3.43
C ALA A 134 -1.40 12.90 -4.66
N ARG A 135 -0.48 12.56 -5.56
CA ARG A 135 -0.31 13.32 -6.81
C ARG A 135 -1.25 12.80 -7.87
N GLU A 136 -1.58 13.64 -8.83
CA GLU A 136 -2.22 13.20 -10.07
C GLU A 136 -1.35 12.13 -10.77
N PRO A 137 -1.99 11.15 -11.45
CA PRO A 137 -1.26 10.05 -12.07
C PRO A 137 -0.37 10.55 -13.21
N ASP A 138 0.93 10.40 -13.02
CA ASP A 138 1.96 10.75 -14.01
C ASP A 138 3.10 9.73 -13.94
N LEU A 139 3.32 9.01 -15.05
CA LEU A 139 4.41 8.04 -15.15
C LEU A 139 5.78 8.69 -14.90
N ASN A 140 6.02 9.90 -15.44
CA ASN A 140 7.29 10.59 -15.20
C ASN A 140 7.46 10.97 -13.74
N ALA A 141 6.38 11.37 -13.05
CA ALA A 141 6.43 11.65 -11.61
C ALA A 141 6.71 10.38 -10.80
N LEU A 142 6.09 9.24 -11.13
CA LEU A 142 6.41 7.95 -10.51
C LEU A 142 7.89 7.61 -10.70
N LEU A 143 8.41 7.68 -11.93
CA LEU A 143 9.79 7.33 -12.23
C LEU A 143 10.82 8.28 -11.60
N ARG A 144 10.49 9.57 -11.41
CA ARG A 144 11.40 10.58 -10.83
C ARG A 144 11.36 10.65 -9.30
N ASN A 145 10.20 10.39 -8.71
CA ASN A 145 9.98 10.66 -7.28
C ASN A 145 9.75 9.40 -6.45
N GLY A 146 9.58 8.22 -7.08
CA GLY A 146 9.17 6.99 -6.43
C GLY A 146 7.66 6.93 -6.20
N ASN A 147 7.23 5.93 -5.42
CA ASN A 147 5.82 5.68 -5.18
C ASN A 147 5.17 6.77 -4.31
N PHE A 148 4.13 7.40 -4.83
CA PHE A 148 3.24 8.31 -4.10
C PHE A 148 1.83 7.75 -3.96
N ILE A 149 1.60 6.53 -4.45
CA ILE A 149 0.32 5.81 -4.36
C ILE A 149 0.39 4.90 -3.14
N PHE A 150 -0.49 5.14 -2.19
CA PHE A 150 -0.63 4.26 -1.04
C PHE A 150 -1.50 3.06 -1.43
N THR A 151 -0.99 1.86 -1.22
CA THR A 151 -1.63 0.61 -1.64
C THR A 151 -3.00 0.39 -1.00
N GLY A 152 -3.17 0.78 0.26
CA GLY A 152 -4.46 0.72 0.95
C GLY A 152 -5.52 1.69 0.37
N SER A 153 -5.11 2.67 -0.44
CA SER A 153 -6.03 3.63 -1.06
C SER A 153 -6.36 3.31 -2.52
N MET A 154 -5.94 2.17 -3.07
CA MET A 154 -6.13 1.81 -4.47
C MET A 154 -7.18 0.72 -4.67
N LEU A 155 -7.83 0.76 -5.83
CA LEU A 155 -8.69 -0.30 -6.36
C LEU A 155 -8.48 -0.42 -7.86
N PHE A 156 -8.49 -1.64 -8.40
CA PHE A 156 -8.29 -1.85 -9.82
C PHE A 156 -9.12 -3.01 -10.37
N ARG A 157 -9.33 -3.01 -11.70
CA ARG A 157 -10.01 -4.11 -12.38
C ARG A 157 -9.12 -5.35 -12.42
N ARG A 158 -9.65 -6.50 -12.09
CA ARG A 158 -8.96 -7.81 -12.16
C ARG A 158 -8.32 -8.05 -13.53
N SER A 159 -8.97 -7.60 -14.61
CA SER A 159 -8.45 -7.76 -15.97
C SER A 159 -7.04 -7.20 -16.17
N LEU A 160 -6.61 -6.23 -15.35
CA LEU A 160 -5.23 -5.72 -15.39
C LEU A 160 -4.19 -6.82 -15.16
N LEU A 161 -4.47 -7.80 -14.28
CA LEU A 161 -3.51 -8.87 -13.98
C LEU A 161 -3.14 -9.70 -15.23
N GLY A 162 -4.09 -9.88 -16.16
CA GLY A 162 -3.83 -10.55 -17.44
C GLY A 162 -2.89 -9.77 -18.37
N GLU A 163 -2.85 -8.45 -18.21
CA GLU A 163 -2.10 -7.55 -19.10
C GLU A 163 -0.72 -7.17 -18.55
N ILE A 164 -0.60 -7.01 -17.24
CA ILE A 164 0.63 -6.54 -16.58
C ILE A 164 1.28 -7.60 -15.70
N GLY A 165 0.60 -8.72 -15.44
CA GLY A 165 1.04 -9.77 -14.51
C GLY A 165 0.85 -9.39 -13.05
N TRP A 166 1.31 -10.25 -12.17
CA TRP A 166 1.25 -10.16 -10.72
C TRP A 166 2.33 -9.23 -10.14
N MET A 167 2.36 -9.04 -8.83
CA MET A 167 3.49 -8.37 -8.19
C MET A 167 4.76 -9.20 -8.35
N ASP A 168 5.86 -8.53 -8.71
CA ASP A 168 7.17 -9.18 -8.92
C ASP A 168 7.82 -9.50 -7.56
N LEU A 169 7.92 -10.78 -7.23
CA LEU A 169 8.45 -11.26 -5.95
C LEU A 169 9.97 -11.12 -5.83
N SER A 170 10.67 -10.72 -6.88
CA SER A 170 12.09 -10.37 -6.81
C SER A 170 12.33 -9.11 -5.96
N TYR A 171 11.30 -8.25 -5.82
CA TYR A 171 11.32 -7.09 -4.95
C TYR A 171 10.71 -7.41 -3.58
N LYS A 172 11.45 -7.12 -2.51
CA LYS A 172 11.01 -7.38 -1.12
C LYS A 172 10.31 -6.19 -0.46
N TYR A 173 10.54 -4.98 -0.98
CA TYR A 173 10.14 -3.73 -0.34
C TYR A 173 9.31 -2.80 -1.24
N SER A 174 9.38 -2.96 -2.56
CA SER A 174 8.82 -2.01 -3.52
C SER A 174 8.13 -2.68 -4.73
N ALA A 175 7.64 -3.93 -4.58
CA ALA A 175 6.90 -4.60 -5.65
C ALA A 175 5.58 -3.88 -6.01
N ASP A 176 4.97 -3.21 -5.05
CA ASP A 176 3.82 -2.32 -5.23
C ASP A 176 4.15 -1.11 -6.13
N TYR A 177 5.33 -0.55 -5.97
CA TYR A 177 5.80 0.52 -6.86
C TYR A 177 6.04 0.03 -8.28
N ASP A 178 6.71 -1.13 -8.46
CA ASP A 178 6.87 -1.75 -9.77
C ASP A 178 5.51 -2.02 -10.45
N PHE A 179 4.55 -2.53 -9.67
CA PHE A 179 3.19 -2.79 -10.13
C PHE A 179 2.52 -1.51 -10.64
N CYS A 180 2.57 -0.42 -9.87
CA CYS A 180 2.04 0.89 -10.28
C CYS A 180 2.73 1.44 -11.54
N VAL A 181 4.06 1.29 -11.67
CA VAL A 181 4.80 1.73 -12.86
C VAL A 181 4.39 0.92 -14.10
N ARG A 182 4.22 -0.41 -13.97
CA ARG A 182 3.74 -1.25 -15.08
C ARG A 182 2.34 -0.86 -15.54
N ILE A 183 1.43 -0.55 -14.60
CA ILE A 183 0.10 -0.04 -14.94
C ILE A 183 0.22 1.31 -15.65
N ALA A 184 0.92 2.28 -15.08
CA ALA A 184 1.03 3.63 -15.63
C ALA A 184 1.67 3.67 -17.03
N LYS A 185 2.44 2.65 -17.40
CA LYS A 185 3.02 2.53 -18.77
C LYS A 185 2.00 2.11 -19.82
N LYS A 186 0.95 1.39 -19.43
CA LYS A 186 0.01 0.78 -20.39
C LYS A 186 -1.39 1.36 -20.30
N PHE A 187 -1.79 1.85 -19.14
CA PHE A 187 -3.18 2.20 -18.86
C PHE A 187 -3.30 3.56 -18.19
N PRO A 188 -4.41 4.27 -18.43
CA PRO A 188 -4.74 5.45 -17.64
C PRO A 188 -5.06 5.05 -16.21
N MET A 189 -4.63 5.90 -15.29
CA MET A 189 -4.91 5.81 -13.86
C MET A 189 -5.71 7.05 -13.45
N ALA A 190 -6.42 7.00 -12.34
CA ALA A 190 -7.11 8.17 -11.80
C ALA A 190 -6.81 8.38 -10.32
N HIS A 191 -6.83 9.63 -9.91
CA HIS A 191 -6.73 10.07 -8.52
C HIS A 191 -8.06 10.66 -8.04
N ILE A 192 -8.47 10.31 -6.83
CA ILE A 192 -9.62 10.90 -6.13
C ILE A 192 -9.08 11.77 -4.99
N SER A 193 -9.34 13.08 -5.05
CA SER A 193 -8.88 14.05 -4.06
C SER A 193 -9.67 13.95 -2.74
N GLN A 194 -9.77 12.73 -2.18
CA GLN A 194 -10.31 12.49 -0.84
C GLN A 194 -9.59 11.34 -0.17
N PRO A 195 -9.46 11.34 1.18
CA PRO A 195 -8.85 10.24 1.91
C PRO A 195 -9.68 8.95 1.80
N ILE A 196 -9.03 7.91 1.32
CA ILE A 196 -9.61 6.57 1.12
C ILE A 196 -9.15 5.61 2.23
N ALA A 197 -7.94 5.80 2.74
CA ALA A 197 -7.36 4.91 3.74
C ALA A 197 -6.56 5.68 4.79
N MET A 198 -6.14 4.96 5.84
CA MET A 198 -5.32 5.49 6.91
C MET A 198 -4.06 4.64 7.04
N PHE A 199 -2.90 5.25 6.81
CA PHE A 199 -1.58 4.63 6.94
C PHE A 199 -1.06 4.78 8.36
N ARG A 200 -0.82 3.66 9.05
CA ARG A 200 -0.36 3.67 10.44
C ARG A 200 1.15 3.78 10.55
N MET A 201 1.59 4.68 11.41
CA MET A 201 3.00 4.91 11.70
C MET A 201 3.36 4.37 13.08
N HIS A 202 4.13 3.28 13.13
CA HIS A 202 4.62 2.67 14.37
C HIS A 202 6.06 2.15 14.20
N SER A 203 6.73 1.86 15.34
CA SER A 203 8.16 1.48 15.36
C SER A 203 8.50 0.22 14.55
N ASP A 204 7.54 -0.71 14.44
CA ASP A 204 7.78 -2.03 13.86
C ASP A 204 7.42 -2.09 12.38
N SER A 205 6.89 -0.98 11.80
CA SER A 205 6.53 -0.96 10.39
C SER A 205 7.74 -1.12 9.47
N LYS A 206 7.62 -1.96 8.44
CA LYS A 206 8.64 -2.22 7.42
C LYS A 206 9.14 -0.93 6.77
N SER A 207 8.23 -0.02 6.46
CA SER A 207 8.52 1.26 5.83
C SER A 207 9.42 2.17 6.67
N GLN A 208 9.40 2.02 8.01
CA GLN A 208 10.28 2.77 8.91
C GLN A 208 11.66 2.11 9.05
N ASN A 209 11.68 0.79 9.20
CA ASN A 209 12.91 0.06 9.54
C ASN A 209 13.79 -0.28 8.32
N SER A 210 13.21 -0.33 7.13
CA SER A 210 13.90 -0.74 5.90
C SER A 210 13.92 0.35 4.83
N LYS A 211 13.84 1.60 5.21
CA LYS A 211 13.63 2.73 4.30
C LYS A 211 14.68 2.85 3.20
N TRP A 212 15.97 2.70 3.55
CA TRP A 212 17.05 2.75 2.55
C TRP A 212 16.99 1.58 1.55
N LYS A 213 16.52 0.38 1.98
CA LYS A 213 16.33 -0.78 1.11
C LYS A 213 15.16 -0.55 0.13
N MET A 214 14.08 0.06 0.62
CA MET A 214 12.96 0.50 -0.25
C MET A 214 13.46 1.48 -1.32
N TRP A 215 14.27 2.48 -0.94
CA TRP A 215 14.83 3.42 -1.91
C TRP A 215 15.78 2.76 -2.89
N GLN A 216 16.56 1.77 -2.46
CA GLN A 216 17.42 0.99 -3.35
C GLN A 216 16.59 0.30 -4.44
N GLU A 217 15.56 -0.46 -4.05
CA GLU A 217 14.66 -1.10 -5.02
C GLU A 217 13.93 -0.07 -5.90
N THR A 218 13.50 1.05 -5.32
CA THR A 218 12.85 2.14 -6.07
C THR A 218 13.78 2.70 -7.16
N VAL A 219 15.06 2.91 -6.87
CA VAL A 219 16.06 3.33 -7.85
C VAL A 219 16.22 2.27 -8.96
N ASP A 220 16.34 1.01 -8.60
CA ASP A 220 16.52 -0.10 -9.55
C ASP A 220 15.30 -0.27 -10.46
N ILE A 221 14.09 -0.21 -9.90
CA ILE A 221 12.83 -0.26 -10.65
C ILE A 221 12.74 0.93 -11.61
N SER A 222 12.98 2.15 -11.11
CA SER A 222 12.95 3.35 -11.95
C SER A 222 13.93 3.26 -13.12
N TYR A 223 15.16 2.81 -12.87
CA TYR A 223 16.16 2.61 -13.91
C TYR A 223 15.73 1.52 -14.91
N ARG A 224 15.26 0.37 -14.44
CA ARG A 224 14.77 -0.73 -15.29
C ARG A 224 13.67 -0.29 -16.25
N HIS A 225 12.76 0.55 -15.79
CA HIS A 225 11.61 1.00 -16.58
C HIS A 225 11.88 2.21 -17.48
N SER A 226 12.87 3.06 -17.16
CA SER A 226 13.15 4.32 -17.88
C SER A 226 14.49 4.36 -18.61
N GLY A 227 15.45 3.50 -18.23
CA GLY A 227 16.85 3.59 -18.69
C GLY A 227 17.59 4.82 -18.13
N LYS A 228 17.03 5.54 -17.15
CA LYS A 228 17.58 6.82 -16.66
C LYS A 228 17.85 6.78 -15.16
N HIS A 229 18.91 7.47 -14.75
CA HIS A 229 19.20 7.73 -13.34
C HIS A 229 18.63 9.09 -12.94
N TYR A 230 17.71 9.10 -11.97
CA TYR A 230 17.13 10.33 -11.45
C TYR A 230 17.84 10.75 -10.16
N PHE A 231 18.42 11.94 -10.14
CA PHE A 231 19.14 12.48 -8.98
C PHE A 231 18.26 12.51 -7.72
N SER A 232 16.97 12.85 -7.86
CA SER A 232 16.00 12.88 -6.76
C SER A 232 15.87 11.53 -6.02
N LEU A 233 15.88 10.41 -6.73
CA LEU A 233 15.81 9.07 -6.13
C LEU A 233 17.14 8.67 -5.48
N HIS A 234 18.25 8.90 -6.21
CA HIS A 234 19.58 8.58 -5.69
C HIS A 234 19.89 9.37 -4.41
N SER A 235 19.56 10.66 -4.38
CA SER A 235 19.80 11.50 -3.20
C SER A 235 18.99 11.04 -1.97
N ARG A 236 17.74 10.58 -2.17
CA ARG A 236 16.92 9.99 -1.09
C ARG A 236 17.51 8.68 -0.59
N TYR A 237 17.92 7.79 -1.50
CA TYR A 237 18.58 6.55 -1.16
C TYR A 237 19.84 6.78 -0.32
N TRP A 238 20.75 7.65 -0.79
CA TRP A 238 21.99 7.93 -0.08
C TRP A 238 21.76 8.61 1.27
N LEU A 239 20.80 9.53 1.36
CA LEU A 239 20.45 10.18 2.61
C LEU A 239 19.94 9.17 3.64
N ASP A 240 18.96 8.35 3.29
CA ASP A 240 18.40 7.37 4.24
C ASP A 240 19.41 6.27 4.58
N ARG A 241 20.29 5.89 3.65
CA ARG A 241 21.41 4.98 3.92
C ARG A 241 22.42 5.57 4.91
N LEU A 242 22.85 6.81 4.71
CA LEU A 242 23.74 7.51 5.65
C LEU A 242 23.11 7.62 7.04
N LEU A 243 21.85 8.03 7.10
CA LEU A 243 21.12 8.19 8.37
C LEU A 243 20.91 6.86 9.11
N HIS A 244 20.88 5.74 8.41
CA HIS A 244 20.75 4.42 9.01
C HIS A 244 21.98 4.05 9.86
N PHE A 245 23.17 4.46 9.45
CA PHE A 245 24.44 4.18 10.15
C PHE A 245 24.79 5.21 11.25
N ILE A 246 24.03 6.30 11.36
CA ILE A 246 24.25 7.30 12.41
C ILE A 246 23.53 6.86 13.69
N PRO A 247 24.22 6.74 14.84
CA PRO A 247 23.59 6.41 16.11
C PRO A 247 22.44 7.36 16.44
N LYS A 248 21.31 6.79 16.92
CA LYS A 248 20.11 7.57 17.27
C LYS A 248 20.42 8.72 18.25
N SER A 249 21.39 8.55 19.14
CA SER A 249 21.87 9.57 20.07
C SER A 249 22.44 10.83 19.39
N ILE A 250 22.99 10.70 18.18
CA ILE A 250 23.54 11.83 17.40
C ILE A 250 22.42 12.49 16.58
N LEU A 251 21.41 11.72 16.14
CA LEU A 251 20.28 12.22 15.35
C LEU A 251 19.37 13.19 16.13
N TRP A 252 19.42 13.19 17.45
CA TRP A 252 18.66 14.11 18.33
C TRP A 252 19.22 15.53 18.40
N LYS A 253 20.38 15.81 17.84
CA LYS A 253 20.86 17.20 17.74
C LYS A 253 19.96 17.95 16.74
N ARG A 254 19.34 19.04 17.23
CA ARG A 254 18.38 19.91 16.50
C ARG A 254 18.79 20.27 15.06
N SER A 255 20.08 20.34 14.77
CA SER A 255 20.64 20.63 13.44
C SER A 255 20.34 19.56 12.36
N LEU A 256 20.25 18.27 12.72
CA LEU A 256 19.96 17.18 11.76
C LEU A 256 18.45 17.04 11.47
N VAL A 257 17.60 17.38 12.44
CA VAL A 257 16.14 17.46 12.23
C VAL A 257 15.81 18.61 11.27
N SER A 258 16.49 19.75 11.42
CA SER A 258 16.36 20.89 10.50
C SER A 258 16.86 20.58 9.10
N LEU A 259 17.96 19.84 8.96
CA LEU A 259 18.49 19.41 7.66
C LEU A 259 17.51 18.46 6.93
N ARG A 260 16.89 17.52 7.65
CA ARG A 260 15.82 16.66 7.11
C ARG A 260 14.63 17.48 6.61
N LYS A 261 14.24 18.51 7.35
CA LYS A 261 13.10 19.37 6.99
C LYS A 261 13.42 20.22 5.75
N ILE A 262 14.61 20.79 5.67
CA ILE A 262 15.10 21.58 4.51
C ILE A 262 15.22 20.69 3.26
N LEU A 263 15.81 19.50 3.39
CA LEU A 263 15.93 18.57 2.25
C LEU A 263 14.57 18.05 1.78
N ARG A 264 13.59 17.86 2.68
CA ARG A 264 12.21 17.52 2.29
C ARG A 264 11.52 18.64 1.51
N THR A 265 11.77 19.92 1.87
CA THR A 265 11.20 21.08 1.15
C THR A 265 11.84 21.34 -0.20
N LEU A 266 13.08 20.92 -0.41
CA LEU A 266 13.78 21.04 -1.70
C LEU A 266 13.39 19.93 -2.70
N TRP A 267 12.65 18.91 -2.26
CA TRP A 267 12.30 17.71 -3.06
C TRP A 267 10.79 17.49 -3.26
N ASN A 268 9.98 18.40 -2.73
CA ASN A 268 8.56 18.52 -3.04
C ASN A 268 8.33 19.57 -4.13
#